data_f72e5fdc4f71033326c28a0a2bfc57d8
#
_entry.id   f72e5fdc4f71033326c28a0a2bfc57d8
#
_cell.length_a   1.000
_cell.length_b   1.000
_cell.length_c   1.000
_cell.angle_alpha   90.00
_cell.angle_beta   90.00
_cell.angle_gamma   90.00
#
_symmetry.space_group_name_H-M   'P 1'
#
loop_
_entity.id
_entity.type
_entity.pdbx_description
1 polymer ?
#
loop_
_entity_poly.entity_id
_entity_poly.type
_entity_poly.pdbx_seq_one_letter_code
_entity_poly.pdbx_strand_id
1 'polypeptide(L)'
;MYQTKIGLKALIILFVASAMSCNPPKNIHHSDPNKNNAEESPSILFLDYQVSRDSTKSFYDAQLINMTMVKGTIKDSQTNSARAEKDDLELLVLDNKHQTISQHLIPNPLDRSVEYVNDAGQFERKMIHLDSAQFSVRLQIESSARSIVLNRIHGEEQEATILLKTIIR
;
A
#
# COMPACT_ATOMS: atom_id res chain seq x y z
N MET A 1 5.01 -15.71 -78.81
CA MET A 1 5.90 -14.91 -79.65
C MET A 1 6.63 -13.93 -78.78
N TYR A 2 7.92 -13.92 -78.83
CA TYR A 2 8.98 -13.14 -78.18
C TYR A 2 9.48 -13.63 -76.84
N GLN A 3 10.59 -14.31 -76.95
CA GLN A 3 11.67 -14.52 -75.99
C GLN A 3 12.45 -13.24 -75.73
N THR A 4 13.02 -13.09 -74.57
CA THR A 4 14.38 -12.54 -74.39
C THR A 4 14.87 -12.98 -73.00
N LYS A 5 15.73 -13.93 -72.89
CA LYS A 5 17.23 -13.96 -72.81
C LYS A 5 17.74 -13.12 -71.60
N ILE A 6 18.04 -13.76 -70.52
CA ILE A 6 19.33 -14.16 -69.93
C ILE A 6 20.31 -13.00 -69.73
N GLY A 7 20.69 -12.79 -68.51
CA GLY A 7 21.88 -12.10 -68.07
C GLY A 7 22.38 -12.64 -66.73
N LEU A 8 23.16 -13.74 -66.91
CA LEU A 8 23.94 -14.33 -65.80
C LEU A 8 25.12 -13.39 -65.51
N LYS A 9 25.08 -12.60 -64.41
CA LYS A 9 26.27 -11.93 -63.90
C LYS A 9 26.58 -12.45 -62.49
N ALA A 10 27.65 -13.24 -62.48
CA ALA A 10 28.32 -13.69 -61.29
C ALA A 10 28.76 -12.47 -60.48
N LEU A 11 28.19 -12.26 -59.29
CA LEU A 11 28.65 -11.27 -58.32
C LEU A 11 29.36 -12.02 -57.23
N ILE A 12 30.66 -11.93 -57.21
CA ILE A 12 31.55 -12.42 -56.15
C ILE A 12 31.33 -11.52 -54.96
N ILE A 13 30.63 -12.02 -53.92
CA ILE A 13 30.49 -11.33 -52.68
C ILE A 13 31.69 -11.69 -51.80
N LEU A 14 32.58 -10.71 -51.67
CA LEU A 14 33.72 -10.73 -50.74
C LEU A 14 33.20 -10.62 -49.31
N PHE A 15 33.28 -11.70 -48.56
CA PHE A 15 32.87 -11.77 -47.13
C PHE A 15 33.98 -11.15 -46.31
N VAL A 16 33.86 -9.86 -45.97
CA VAL A 16 34.74 -9.20 -44.99
C VAL A 16 34.20 -9.50 -43.59
N ALA A 17 34.86 -10.45 -42.93
CA ALA A 17 34.63 -10.73 -41.52
C ALA A 17 35.18 -9.57 -40.66
N SER A 18 34.36 -8.62 -40.29
CA SER A 18 34.68 -7.61 -39.30
C SER A 18 34.43 -8.21 -37.90
N ALA A 19 35.52 -8.57 -37.22
CA ALA A 19 35.53 -8.92 -35.83
C ALA A 19 35.15 -7.65 -34.98
N MET A 20 33.88 -7.52 -34.62
CA MET A 20 33.45 -6.52 -33.62
C MET A 20 33.87 -7.03 -32.26
N SER A 21 34.99 -6.53 -31.78
CA SER A 21 35.39 -6.63 -30.35
C SER A 21 34.41 -5.83 -29.53
N CYS A 22 33.44 -6.49 -28.89
CA CYS A 22 32.60 -5.91 -27.86
C CYS A 22 33.43 -5.72 -26.59
N ASN A 23 33.99 -4.53 -26.39
CA ASN A 23 34.42 -4.11 -25.07
C ASN A 23 33.18 -3.73 -24.25
N PRO A 24 32.88 -4.39 -23.10
CA PRO A 24 31.85 -3.95 -22.24
C PRO A 24 32.22 -2.58 -21.65
N PRO A 25 31.31 -1.60 -21.59
CA PRO A 25 31.57 -0.33 -20.95
C PRO A 25 31.91 -0.59 -19.47
N LYS A 26 33.12 -0.23 -19.05
CA LYS A 26 33.42 -0.11 -17.65
C LYS A 26 32.56 1.04 -17.10
N ASN A 27 31.46 0.70 -16.44
CA ASN A 27 30.73 1.64 -15.61
C ASN A 27 31.69 2.08 -14.49
N ILE A 28 32.40 3.15 -14.74
CA ILE A 28 33.05 3.92 -13.69
C ILE A 28 31.92 4.62 -12.97
N HIS A 29 31.46 4.02 -11.87
CA HIS A 29 30.67 4.72 -10.87
C HIS A 29 31.58 5.86 -10.34
N HIS A 30 31.44 7.03 -10.94
CA HIS A 30 31.82 8.27 -10.28
C HIS A 30 30.86 8.40 -9.08
N SER A 31 31.28 7.90 -7.95
CA SER A 31 30.70 8.24 -6.66
C SER A 31 30.99 9.72 -6.46
N ASP A 32 29.99 10.54 -6.72
CA ASP A 32 30.03 11.96 -6.37
C ASP A 32 30.10 12.04 -4.83
N PRO A 33 31.20 12.47 -4.21
CA PRO A 33 31.35 12.44 -2.74
C PRO A 33 30.48 13.47 -2.01
N ASN A 34 29.58 14.17 -2.72
CA ASN A 34 28.79 15.24 -2.14
C ASN A 34 27.26 15.00 -2.18
N LYS A 35 26.82 13.75 -2.39
CA LYS A 35 25.42 13.39 -2.20
C LYS A 35 25.24 12.79 -0.80
N ASN A 36 25.40 13.63 0.22
CA ASN A 36 24.86 13.35 1.56
C ASN A 36 23.31 13.42 1.56
N ASN A 37 22.69 12.79 0.58
CA ASN A 37 21.34 12.30 0.74
C ASN A 37 21.51 11.02 1.53
N ALA A 38 21.46 11.10 2.84
CA ALA A 38 21.10 9.96 3.66
C ALA A 38 19.77 9.47 3.07
N GLU A 39 19.81 8.42 2.24
CA GLU A 39 18.62 7.68 1.86
C GLU A 39 18.04 7.21 3.18
N GLU A 40 17.04 7.96 3.68
CA GLU A 40 16.31 7.57 4.87
C GLU A 40 15.73 6.21 4.57
N SER A 41 16.28 5.19 5.23
CA SER A 41 15.86 3.80 5.05
C SER A 41 14.35 3.71 5.28
N PRO A 42 13.62 3.02 4.41
CA PRO A 42 12.17 2.88 4.57
C PRO A 42 11.85 2.29 5.95
N SER A 43 10.77 2.75 6.54
CA SER A 43 10.36 2.33 7.87
C SER A 43 8.95 1.73 7.83
N ILE A 44 8.71 0.77 8.71
CA ILE A 44 7.39 0.16 8.92
C ILE A 44 6.89 0.67 10.26
N LEU A 45 5.66 1.17 10.26
CA LEU A 45 4.96 1.63 11.45
C LEU A 45 3.89 0.61 11.83
N PHE A 46 3.93 0.14 13.06
CA PHE A 46 2.93 -0.71 13.69
C PHE A 46 2.10 0.14 14.64
N LEU A 47 0.80 0.05 14.51
CA LEU A 47 -0.17 0.81 15.29
C LEU A 47 -1.21 -0.16 15.85
N ASP A 48 -1.41 -0.12 17.15
CA ASP A 48 -2.47 -0.87 17.82
C ASP A 48 -3.50 0.12 18.33
N TYR A 49 -4.73 -0.04 17.91
CA TYR A 49 -5.86 0.80 18.29
C TYR A 49 -6.90 0.01 19.06
N GLN A 50 -7.60 0.70 19.93
CA GLN A 50 -8.88 0.28 20.46
C GLN A 50 -9.95 1.25 19.96
N VAL A 51 -11.04 0.73 19.46
CA VAL A 51 -12.25 1.50 19.17
C VAL A 51 -13.40 1.00 20.04
N SER A 52 -14.29 1.90 20.40
CA SER A 52 -15.50 1.58 21.16
C SER A 52 -16.69 2.36 20.62
N ARG A 53 -17.87 1.79 20.82
CA ARG A 53 -19.15 2.36 20.43
C ARG A 53 -20.04 2.52 21.64
N ASP A 54 -20.49 3.74 21.93
CA ASP A 54 -21.59 3.98 22.84
C ASP A 54 -22.90 3.85 22.06
N SER A 55 -23.56 2.69 22.19
CA SER A 55 -24.81 2.39 21.49
C SER A 55 -25.95 3.36 21.86
N THR A 56 -25.87 4.02 23.02
CA THR A 56 -26.90 4.96 23.48
C THR A 56 -26.75 6.35 22.84
N LYS A 57 -25.53 6.70 22.42
CA LYS A 57 -25.20 8.02 21.89
C LYS A 57 -24.81 8.03 20.42
N SER A 58 -24.77 6.85 19.75
CA SER A 58 -24.24 6.68 18.40
C SER A 58 -22.82 7.27 18.23
N PHE A 59 -22.07 7.29 19.33
CA PHE A 59 -20.74 7.87 19.41
C PHE A 59 -19.68 6.76 19.27
N TYR A 60 -18.63 7.07 18.49
CA TYR A 60 -17.44 6.22 18.40
C TYR A 60 -16.28 6.95 19.04
N ASP A 61 -15.49 6.20 19.79
CA ASP A 61 -14.25 6.65 20.39
C ASP A 61 -13.10 5.77 19.93
N ALA A 62 -11.91 6.36 19.79
CA ALA A 62 -10.72 5.64 19.39
C ALA A 62 -9.52 6.04 20.26
N GLN A 63 -8.76 5.05 20.67
CA GLN A 63 -7.54 5.21 21.44
C GLN A 63 -6.38 4.47 20.77
N LEU A 64 -5.22 5.13 20.65
CA LEU A 64 -3.97 4.48 20.31
C LEU A 64 -3.42 3.77 21.55
N ILE A 65 -3.25 2.44 21.47
CA ILE A 65 -2.69 1.62 22.54
C ILE A 65 -1.17 1.60 22.46
N ASN A 66 -0.66 1.41 21.22
CA ASN A 66 0.78 1.26 20.98
C ASN A 66 1.17 1.79 19.59
N MET A 67 2.39 2.31 19.50
CA MET A 67 3.00 2.73 18.25
C MET A 67 4.48 2.34 18.25
N THR A 68 4.87 1.52 17.28
CA THR A 68 6.26 1.07 17.13
C THR A 68 6.73 1.28 15.70
N MET A 69 7.88 1.91 15.53
CA MET A 69 8.52 2.10 14.23
C MET A 69 9.79 1.26 14.13
N VAL A 70 9.94 0.54 13.03
CA VAL A 70 11.14 -0.27 12.73
C VAL A 70 11.62 0.01 11.32
N LYS A 71 12.92 -0.06 11.09
CA LYS A 71 13.49 0.00 9.74
C LYS A 71 13.13 -1.25 8.97
N GLY A 72 12.66 -1.09 7.74
CA GLY A 72 12.29 -2.21 6.88
C GLY A 72 11.31 -1.84 5.78
N THR A 73 11.01 -2.82 4.92
CA THR A 73 10.08 -2.70 3.80
C THR A 73 9.04 -3.80 3.86
N ILE A 74 7.79 -3.44 3.64
CA ILE A 74 6.68 -4.39 3.50
C ILE A 74 6.76 -4.99 2.09
N LYS A 75 6.91 -6.32 1.98
CA LYS A 75 7.04 -7.02 0.69
C LYS A 75 5.76 -7.00 -0.16
N ASP A 76 4.59 -7.00 0.49
CA ASP A 76 3.29 -6.97 -0.16
C ASP A 76 2.43 -5.87 0.48
N SER A 77 2.42 -4.70 -0.12
CA SER A 77 1.40 -3.70 0.19
C SER A 77 0.16 -4.02 -0.64
N GLN A 78 -0.72 -4.87 -0.12
CA GLN A 78 -2.04 -5.02 -0.72
C GLN A 78 -2.79 -3.71 -0.53
N THR A 79 -2.88 -2.94 -1.61
CA THR A 79 -3.85 -1.84 -1.68
C THR A 79 -5.24 -2.49 -1.71
N ASN A 80 -5.93 -2.46 -0.58
CA ASN A 80 -7.32 -2.87 -0.54
C ASN A 80 -8.11 -1.86 -1.38
N SER A 81 -8.42 -2.25 -2.62
CA SER A 81 -9.34 -1.53 -3.50
C SER A 81 -10.81 -1.81 -3.14
N ALA A 82 -11.09 -2.26 -1.92
CA ALA A 82 -12.45 -2.46 -1.45
C ALA A 82 -13.18 -1.12 -1.41
N ARG A 83 -14.46 -1.13 -1.81
CA ARG A 83 -15.35 0.01 -1.62
C ARG A 83 -15.59 0.19 -0.13
N ALA A 84 -15.47 1.44 0.34
CA ALA A 84 -15.78 1.77 1.73
C ALA A 84 -17.28 1.53 2.03
N GLU A 85 -17.52 0.87 3.14
CA GLU A 85 -18.87 0.66 3.68
C GLU A 85 -19.13 1.64 4.83
N LYS A 86 -20.40 1.77 5.17
CA LYS A 86 -20.79 2.58 6.33
C LYS A 86 -20.13 2.03 7.60
N ASP A 87 -19.60 2.94 8.40
CA ASP A 87 -18.93 2.67 9.68
C ASP A 87 -17.54 2.01 9.55
N ASP A 88 -17.04 1.82 8.32
CA ASP A 88 -15.64 1.49 8.12
C ASP A 88 -14.74 2.60 8.65
N LEU A 89 -13.51 2.23 8.95
CA LEU A 89 -12.49 3.18 9.36
C LEU A 89 -11.56 3.50 8.19
N GLU A 90 -11.14 4.74 8.14
CA GLU A 90 -10.15 5.23 7.20
C GLU A 90 -8.94 5.75 7.96
N LEU A 91 -7.76 5.32 7.57
CA LEU A 91 -6.51 5.79 8.13
C LEU A 91 -5.73 6.56 7.08
N LEU A 92 -5.52 7.86 7.33
CA LEU A 92 -4.79 8.78 6.47
C LEU A 92 -3.40 9.05 7.06
N VAL A 93 -2.36 8.90 6.25
CA VAL A 93 -1.00 9.33 6.58
C VAL A 93 -0.77 10.68 5.95
N LEU A 94 -0.38 11.68 6.75
CA LEU A 94 -0.23 13.06 6.31
C LEU A 94 1.20 13.55 6.44
N ASP A 95 1.61 14.42 5.52
CA ASP A 95 2.87 15.15 5.56
C ASP A 95 2.85 16.36 6.50
N ASN A 96 3.93 17.16 6.50
CA ASN A 96 4.03 18.39 7.29
C ASN A 96 3.11 19.53 6.81
N LYS A 97 2.56 19.43 5.60
CA LYS A 97 1.59 20.38 5.03
C LYS A 97 0.16 19.88 5.16
N HIS A 98 -0.06 18.79 5.89
CA HIS A 98 -1.34 18.10 6.05
C HIS A 98 -1.89 17.53 4.74
N GLN A 99 -1.02 17.24 3.75
CA GLN A 99 -1.40 16.56 2.52
C GLN A 99 -1.35 15.06 2.73
N THR A 100 -2.33 14.35 2.18
CA THR A 100 -2.42 12.90 2.28
C THR A 100 -1.34 12.24 1.43
N ILE A 101 -0.47 11.46 2.08
CA ILE A 101 0.57 10.62 1.46
C ILE A 101 -0.02 9.26 1.09
N SER A 102 -0.75 8.65 2.02
CA SER A 102 -1.41 7.36 1.80
C SER A 102 -2.71 7.26 2.57
N GLN A 103 -3.60 6.37 2.09
CA GLN A 103 -4.93 6.12 2.61
C GLN A 103 -5.13 4.60 2.73
N HIS A 104 -5.67 4.16 3.84
CA HIS A 104 -5.93 2.75 4.13
C HIS A 104 -7.33 2.59 4.67
N LEU A 105 -8.12 1.75 4.00
CA LEU A 105 -9.46 1.40 4.44
C LEU A 105 -9.38 0.19 5.38
N ILE A 106 -10.08 0.26 6.49
CA ILE A 106 -10.13 -0.77 7.53
C ILE A 106 -11.60 -1.12 7.74
N PRO A 107 -12.01 -2.36 7.45
CA PRO A 107 -13.37 -2.80 7.74
C PRO A 107 -13.72 -2.57 9.20
N ASN A 108 -14.98 -2.20 9.47
CA ASN A 108 -15.42 -1.89 10.84
C ASN A 108 -15.08 -3.03 11.83
N PRO A 109 -14.15 -2.82 12.77
CA PRO A 109 -13.74 -3.88 13.69
C PRO A 109 -14.80 -4.23 14.75
N LEU A 110 -15.85 -3.40 14.92
CA LEU A 110 -16.93 -3.63 15.86
C LEU A 110 -18.05 -4.53 15.29
N ASP A 111 -18.11 -4.67 13.94
CA ASP A 111 -19.09 -5.48 13.28
C ASP A 111 -18.39 -6.64 12.56
N ARG A 112 -18.50 -7.84 13.11
CA ARG A 112 -17.78 -9.02 12.60
C ARG A 112 -18.74 -10.08 12.12
N SER A 113 -18.51 -10.59 10.92
CA SER A 113 -19.15 -11.81 10.42
C SER A 113 -18.35 -13.02 10.89
N VAL A 114 -18.98 -13.92 11.62
CA VAL A 114 -18.38 -15.19 12.03
C VAL A 114 -19.14 -16.34 11.38
N GLU A 115 -18.38 -17.34 10.93
CA GLU A 115 -18.93 -18.59 10.42
C GLU A 115 -18.78 -19.66 11.50
N TYR A 116 -19.83 -20.43 11.72
CA TYR A 116 -19.85 -21.51 12.69
C TYR A 116 -20.61 -22.70 12.13
N VAL A 117 -20.38 -23.86 12.71
CA VAL A 117 -21.12 -25.09 12.37
C VAL A 117 -22.26 -25.25 13.38
N ASN A 118 -23.49 -25.33 12.89
CA ASN A 118 -24.66 -25.56 13.74
C ASN A 118 -24.77 -27.04 14.19
N ASP A 119 -25.71 -27.35 15.06
CA ASP A 119 -25.92 -28.70 15.59
C ASP A 119 -26.25 -29.75 14.53
N ALA A 120 -26.74 -29.33 13.36
CA ALA A 120 -26.99 -30.17 12.21
C ALA A 120 -25.76 -30.39 11.31
N GLY A 121 -24.59 -29.82 11.66
CA GLY A 121 -23.37 -29.94 10.87
C GLY A 121 -23.30 -28.98 9.68
N GLN A 122 -24.15 -27.97 9.59
CA GLN A 122 -24.21 -27.02 8.50
C GLN A 122 -23.45 -25.74 8.86
N PHE A 123 -22.79 -25.14 7.87
CA PHE A 123 -22.16 -23.83 8.03
C PHE A 123 -23.22 -22.74 8.05
N GLU A 124 -23.17 -21.92 9.08
CA GLU A 124 -23.99 -20.72 9.23
C GLU A 124 -23.12 -19.50 9.44
N ARG A 125 -23.63 -18.33 9.07
CA ARG A 125 -22.97 -17.04 9.26
C ARG A 125 -23.80 -16.17 10.18
N LYS A 126 -23.14 -15.59 11.17
CA LYS A 126 -23.77 -14.67 12.12
C LYS A 126 -22.98 -13.36 12.19
N MET A 127 -23.70 -12.23 12.17
CA MET A 127 -23.09 -10.93 12.46
C MET A 127 -23.02 -10.74 13.98
N ILE A 128 -21.85 -10.39 14.48
CA ILE A 128 -21.60 -10.06 15.88
C ILE A 128 -21.31 -8.58 15.95
N HIS A 129 -22.03 -7.87 16.84
CA HIS A 129 -21.81 -6.47 17.14
C HIS A 129 -21.09 -6.36 18.48
N LEU A 130 -19.91 -5.73 18.47
CA LEU A 130 -19.08 -5.54 19.65
C LEU A 130 -19.19 -4.09 20.13
N ASP A 131 -19.18 -3.88 21.43
CA ASP A 131 -19.12 -2.54 22.02
C ASP A 131 -17.70 -1.98 22.01
N SER A 132 -16.69 -2.85 21.96
CA SER A 132 -15.28 -2.48 21.85
C SER A 132 -14.49 -3.56 21.11
N ALA A 133 -13.49 -3.13 20.34
CA ALA A 133 -12.57 -4.02 19.64
C ALA A 133 -11.17 -3.42 19.53
N GLN A 134 -10.16 -4.27 19.54
CA GLN A 134 -8.79 -3.91 19.23
C GLN A 134 -8.43 -4.39 17.84
N PHE A 135 -7.62 -3.58 17.13
CA PHE A 135 -7.07 -3.96 15.83
C PHE A 135 -5.68 -3.35 15.64
N SER A 136 -4.89 -3.99 14.79
CA SER A 136 -3.53 -3.56 14.47
C SER A 136 -3.42 -3.22 13.00
N VAL A 137 -2.65 -2.17 12.69
CA VAL A 137 -2.34 -1.75 11.33
C VAL A 137 -0.82 -1.72 11.15
N ARG A 138 -0.37 -2.15 9.98
CA ARG A 138 1.03 -2.11 9.58
C ARG A 138 1.16 -1.28 8.31
N LEU A 139 1.94 -0.20 8.36
CA LEU A 139 2.07 0.79 7.29
C LEU A 139 3.52 0.90 6.85
N GLN A 140 3.75 0.99 5.53
CA GLN A 140 4.99 1.51 5.02
C GLN A 140 4.98 3.02 5.18
N ILE A 141 5.99 3.59 5.84
CA ILE A 141 6.07 5.01 6.12
C ILE A 141 7.21 5.64 5.33
N GLU A 142 6.89 6.73 4.66
CA GLU A 142 7.87 7.62 4.02
C GLU A 142 8.43 8.61 5.05
N SER A 143 9.62 9.11 4.78
CA SER A 143 10.29 10.12 5.64
C SER A 143 9.53 11.44 5.75
N SER A 144 8.67 11.74 4.78
CA SER A 144 7.78 12.90 4.74
C SER A 144 6.60 12.81 5.71
N ALA A 145 6.23 11.60 6.17
CA ALA A 145 5.10 11.38 7.05
C ALA A 145 5.29 12.06 8.42
N ARG A 146 4.24 12.72 8.92
CA ARG A 146 4.27 13.47 10.18
C ARG A 146 3.11 13.16 11.11
N SER A 147 1.97 12.80 10.56
CA SER A 147 0.81 12.45 11.38
C SER A 147 -0.09 11.43 10.71
N ILE A 148 -0.88 10.77 11.54
CA ILE A 148 -1.90 9.81 11.14
C ILE A 148 -3.23 10.32 11.65
N VAL A 149 -4.25 10.24 10.83
CA VAL A 149 -5.64 10.54 11.20
C VAL A 149 -6.46 9.28 11.01
N LEU A 150 -7.16 8.86 12.05
CA LEU A 150 -8.13 7.79 12.01
C LEU A 150 -9.52 8.41 11.95
N ASN A 151 -10.24 8.12 10.87
CA ASN A 151 -11.59 8.59 10.60
C ASN A 151 -12.59 7.43 10.67
N ARG A 152 -13.87 7.74 10.91
CA ARG A 152 -15.01 6.87 10.67
C ARG A 152 -15.80 7.38 9.47
N ILE A 153 -16.15 6.51 8.55
CA ILE A 153 -16.88 6.82 7.31
C ILE A 153 -18.39 6.76 7.57
N HIS A 154 -19.13 7.78 7.12
CA HIS A 154 -20.59 7.87 7.25
C HIS A 154 -21.26 7.64 5.89
N GLY A 155 -21.43 6.37 5.49
CA GLY A 155 -22.20 6.02 4.29
C GLY A 155 -21.53 6.31 2.96
N GLU A 156 -22.34 6.33 1.87
CA GLU A 156 -21.86 6.32 0.49
C GLU A 156 -21.20 7.63 0.03
N GLU A 157 -21.51 8.75 0.65
CA GLU A 157 -20.94 10.06 0.31
C GLU A 157 -19.52 10.26 0.88
N GLN A 158 -18.98 9.27 1.56
CA GLN A 158 -17.64 9.28 2.18
C GLN A 158 -17.44 10.46 3.14
N GLU A 159 -18.51 11.01 3.68
CA GLU A 159 -18.38 11.91 4.81
C GLU A 159 -17.69 11.16 5.96
N ALA A 160 -16.68 11.79 6.55
CA ALA A 160 -15.87 11.14 7.57
C ALA A 160 -15.78 12.02 8.82
N THR A 161 -15.85 11.38 9.99
CA THR A 161 -15.59 12.03 11.28
C THR A 161 -14.23 11.59 11.81
N ILE A 162 -13.40 12.55 12.18
CA ILE A 162 -12.11 12.28 12.82
C ILE A 162 -12.37 11.69 14.19
N LEU A 163 -11.83 10.47 14.42
CA LEU A 163 -11.84 9.83 15.74
C LEU A 163 -10.56 10.13 16.51
N LEU A 164 -9.41 10.11 15.83
CA LEU A 164 -8.12 10.30 16.50
C LEU A 164 -7.08 10.89 15.53
N LYS A 165 -6.22 11.77 16.04
CA LYS A 165 -5.01 12.23 15.35
C LYS A 165 -3.78 11.88 16.17
N THR A 166 -2.80 11.24 15.52
CA THR A 166 -1.53 10.80 16.14
C THR A 166 -0.36 11.46 15.42
N ILE A 167 0.63 11.96 16.17
CA ILE A 167 1.86 12.53 15.64
C ILE A 167 2.91 11.42 15.55
N ILE A 168 3.57 11.30 14.39
CA ILE A 168 4.72 10.42 14.17
C ILE A 168 5.98 11.23 14.56
N ARG A 169 6.78 10.71 15.49
CA ARG A 169 8.01 11.33 15.96
C ARG A 169 9.24 10.57 15.47
#